data_efbb01c04b06a238e7f956c29b789a89
#
_entry.id   efbb01c04b06a238e7f956c29b789a89
#
_cell.length_a   1.000
_cell.length_b   1.000
_cell.length_c   1.000
_cell.angle_alpha   90.00
_cell.angle_beta   90.00
_cell.angle_gamma   90.00
#
_symmetry.space_group_name_H-M   'P 1'
#
loop_
_entity.id
_entity.type
_entity.pdbx_description
1 polymer ?
#
loop_
_entity_poly.entity_id
_entity_poly.type
_entity_poly.pdbx_seq_one_letter_code
_entity_poly.pdbx_strand_id
1 'polypeptide(L)'
;MSFKLNHLHLKTPDPRETADWYVTNLGARIVSESANGGFRLDLHGLPLNVTGFIDSQSHDQVYGIEHIAIDTDDIDGTVARL
;
A
#
# COMPACT_ATOMS: atom_id res chain seq x y z
N MET A 1 -16.39 -16.71 -7.61
CA MET A 1 -15.15 -15.89 -7.64
C MET A 1 -15.39 -14.62 -6.85
N SER A 2 -14.60 -14.37 -5.83
CA SER A 2 -14.74 -13.15 -5.02
C SER A 2 -13.43 -12.37 -5.01
N PHE A 3 -13.55 -11.06 -4.82
CA PHE A 3 -12.43 -10.14 -4.82
C PHE A 3 -12.43 -9.30 -3.55
N LYS A 4 -11.25 -8.88 -3.12
CA LYS A 4 -11.07 -8.05 -1.96
C LYS A 4 -9.90 -7.11 -2.22
N LEU A 5 -10.05 -5.85 -1.88
CA LEU A 5 -8.93 -4.91 -1.94
C LEU A 5 -7.94 -5.26 -0.83
N ASN A 6 -6.72 -5.67 -1.21
CA ASN A 6 -5.68 -5.96 -0.24
C ASN A 6 -5.06 -4.67 0.28
N HIS A 7 -4.51 -3.86 -0.61
CA HIS A 7 -3.95 -2.58 -0.21
C HIS A 7 -3.70 -1.68 -1.41
N LEU A 8 -3.55 -0.38 -1.12
CA LEU A 8 -2.98 0.63 -2.01
C LEU A 8 -1.57 0.92 -1.53
N HIS A 9 -0.59 0.94 -2.44
CA HIS A 9 0.80 1.21 -2.11
C HIS A 9 1.22 2.60 -2.59
N LEU A 10 1.66 3.43 -1.66
CA LEU A 10 2.10 4.80 -1.90
C LEU A 10 3.61 4.91 -1.63
N LYS A 11 4.36 5.41 -2.62
CA LYS A 11 5.77 5.74 -2.47
C LYS A 11 5.92 7.21 -2.10
N THR A 12 6.82 7.50 -1.15
CA THR A 12 7.03 8.85 -0.65
C THR A 12 8.50 9.05 -0.25
N PRO A 13 9.03 10.28 -0.37
CA PRO A 13 10.39 10.58 0.09
C PRO A 13 10.57 10.38 1.60
N ASP A 14 9.50 10.57 2.38
CA ASP A 14 9.55 10.47 3.83
C ASP A 14 8.30 9.74 4.33
N PRO A 15 8.40 8.39 4.49
CA PRO A 15 7.24 7.59 4.93
C PRO A 15 6.66 8.03 6.28
N ARG A 16 7.51 8.41 7.24
CA ARG A 16 7.02 8.86 8.56
C ARG A 16 6.21 10.14 8.44
N GLU A 17 6.72 11.12 7.72
CA GLU A 17 6.01 12.40 7.54
C GLU A 17 4.69 12.18 6.82
N THR A 18 4.69 11.36 5.77
CA THR A 18 3.48 11.04 5.01
C THR A 18 2.46 10.30 5.89
N ALA A 19 2.90 9.29 6.65
CA ALA A 19 2.01 8.57 7.55
C ALA A 19 1.40 9.51 8.60
N ASP A 20 2.22 10.35 9.21
CA ASP A 20 1.75 11.32 10.20
C ASP A 20 0.76 12.32 9.59
N TRP A 21 0.95 12.71 8.33
CA TRP A 21 0.02 13.59 7.63
C TRP A 21 -1.37 12.95 7.52
N TYR A 22 -1.44 11.67 7.13
CA TYR A 22 -2.72 10.95 7.03
C TYR A 22 -3.38 10.77 8.39
N VAL A 23 -2.59 10.49 9.43
CA VAL A 23 -3.12 10.37 10.79
C VAL A 23 -3.70 11.70 11.27
N THR A 24 -2.93 12.77 11.13
CA THR A 24 -3.29 14.10 11.67
C THR A 24 -4.45 14.72 10.90
N ASN A 25 -4.43 14.62 9.56
CA ASN A 25 -5.38 15.37 8.74
C ASN A 25 -6.61 14.57 8.34
N LEU A 26 -6.48 13.25 8.18
CA LEU A 26 -7.59 12.42 7.71
C LEU A 26 -8.01 11.34 8.71
N GLY A 27 -7.41 11.30 9.89
CA GLY A 27 -7.81 10.35 10.93
C GLY A 27 -7.42 8.90 10.64
N ALA A 28 -6.39 8.68 9.82
CA ALA A 28 -5.88 7.33 9.58
C ALA A 28 -5.29 6.75 10.87
N ARG A 29 -5.25 5.41 10.93
CA ARG A 29 -4.66 4.68 12.06
C ARG A 29 -3.42 3.94 11.57
N ILE A 30 -2.31 4.05 12.30
CA ILE A 30 -1.11 3.25 12.01
C ILE A 30 -1.35 1.84 12.53
N VAL A 31 -1.33 0.85 11.63
CA VAL A 31 -1.53 -0.56 11.97
C VAL A 31 -0.20 -1.21 12.32
N SER A 32 0.85 -0.94 11.55
CA SER A 32 2.17 -1.49 11.78
C SER A 32 3.25 -0.64 11.12
N GLU A 33 4.48 -0.83 11.59
CA GLU A 33 5.67 -0.22 11.03
C GLU A 33 6.60 -1.33 10.57
N SER A 34 7.12 -1.25 9.36
CA SER A 34 8.05 -2.25 8.84
C SER A 34 9.48 -1.96 9.28
N ALA A 35 10.35 -2.98 9.26
CA ALA A 35 11.74 -2.86 9.65
C ALA A 35 12.52 -1.88 8.77
N ASN A 36 12.07 -1.65 7.54
CA ASN A 36 12.73 -0.73 6.60
C ASN A 36 12.15 0.69 6.62
N GLY A 37 11.37 1.02 7.64
CA GLY A 37 10.82 2.37 7.85
C GLY A 37 9.53 2.66 7.11
N GLY A 38 8.88 1.67 6.52
CA GLY A 38 7.55 1.84 5.93
C GLY A 38 6.44 1.69 6.96
N PHE A 39 5.24 2.09 6.58
CA PHE A 39 4.07 2.05 7.46
C PHE A 39 2.89 1.40 6.76
N ARG A 40 2.11 0.64 7.52
CA ARG A 40 0.79 0.19 7.09
C ARG A 40 -0.25 0.99 7.86
N LEU A 41 -1.13 1.66 7.12
CA LEU A 41 -2.20 2.47 7.69
C LEU A 41 -3.55 1.86 7.38
N ASP A 42 -4.52 2.17 8.24
CA ASP A 42 -5.94 1.98 7.95
C ASP A 42 -6.55 3.36 7.75
N LEU A 43 -6.92 3.69 6.52
CA LEU A 43 -7.58 4.94 6.17
C LEU A 43 -9.07 4.66 5.98
N HIS A 44 -9.79 4.65 7.10
CA HIS A 44 -11.26 4.43 7.11
C HIS A 44 -11.68 3.16 6.33
N GLY A 45 -10.94 2.07 6.54
CA GLY A 45 -11.19 0.80 5.89
C GLY A 45 -10.30 0.54 4.66
N LEU A 46 -9.60 1.55 4.15
CA LEU A 46 -8.64 1.37 3.06
C LEU A 46 -7.27 1.01 3.64
N PRO A 47 -6.75 -0.21 3.34
CA PRO A 47 -5.38 -0.53 3.73
C PRO A 47 -4.39 0.25 2.85
N LEU A 48 -3.59 1.10 3.48
CA LEU A 48 -2.65 1.98 2.77
C LEU A 48 -1.23 1.66 3.25
N ASN A 49 -0.38 1.15 2.35
CA ASN A 49 1.03 0.93 2.61
C ASN A 49 1.83 2.15 2.14
N VAL A 50 2.63 2.71 3.03
CA VAL A 50 3.44 3.89 2.76
C VAL A 50 4.90 3.51 2.92
N THR A 51 5.68 3.61 1.84
CA THR A 51 7.10 3.27 1.85
C THR A 51 7.91 4.29 1.09
N GLY A 52 9.24 4.28 1.32
CA GLY A 52 10.20 4.88 0.41
C GLY A 52 10.53 3.94 -0.74
N PHE A 53 11.58 4.23 -1.48
CA PHE A 53 12.07 3.31 -2.50
C PHE A 53 12.62 2.04 -1.84
N ILE A 54 12.42 0.90 -2.50
CA ILE A 54 12.79 -0.41 -1.99
C ILE A 54 13.97 -0.92 -2.83
N ASP A 55 15.12 -1.08 -2.19
CA ASP A 55 16.38 -1.45 -2.88
C ASP A 55 16.30 -2.79 -3.58
N SER A 56 15.49 -3.72 -3.06
CA SER A 56 15.34 -5.06 -3.63
C SER A 56 14.48 -5.11 -4.89
N GLN A 57 13.80 -4.03 -5.24
CA GLN A 57 12.97 -3.99 -6.45
C GLN A 57 13.83 -3.71 -7.68
N SER A 58 13.60 -4.47 -8.74
CA SER A 58 14.38 -4.38 -9.98
C SER A 58 13.80 -3.44 -11.02
N HIS A 59 12.58 -2.94 -10.82
CA HIS A 59 11.94 -1.99 -11.74
C HIS A 59 12.21 -0.55 -11.29
N ASP A 60 11.99 0.40 -12.19
CA ASP A 60 12.06 1.82 -11.85
C ASP A 60 10.99 2.16 -10.83
N GLN A 61 11.36 2.99 -9.85
CA GLN A 61 10.44 3.41 -8.80
C GLN A 61 10.23 4.92 -8.90
N VAL A 62 8.97 5.33 -8.73
CA VAL A 62 8.59 6.75 -8.71
C VAL A 62 7.73 7.00 -7.48
N TYR A 63 7.72 8.25 -7.02
CA TYR A 63 6.84 8.64 -5.91
C TYR A 63 5.39 8.71 -6.37
N GLY A 64 4.47 8.51 -5.42
CA GLY A 64 3.04 8.47 -5.66
C GLY A 64 2.50 7.05 -5.55
N ILE A 65 1.38 6.79 -6.22
CA ILE A 65 0.76 5.45 -6.19
C ILE A 65 1.65 4.47 -6.95
N GLU A 66 2.14 3.46 -6.22
CA GLU A 66 2.97 2.38 -6.78
C GLU A 66 2.09 1.32 -7.44
N HIS A 67 1.12 0.80 -6.68
CA HIS A 67 0.23 -0.25 -7.18
C HIS A 67 -1.01 -0.38 -6.29
N ILE A 68 -2.02 -1.06 -6.85
CA ILE A 68 -3.20 -1.53 -6.13
C ILE A 68 -3.14 -3.06 -6.15
N ALA A 69 -3.27 -3.68 -4.99
CA ALA A 69 -3.29 -5.14 -4.88
C ALA A 69 -4.70 -5.62 -4.57
N ILE A 70 -5.17 -6.56 -5.36
CA ILE A 70 -6.51 -7.15 -5.24
C ILE A 70 -6.36 -8.63 -4.92
N ASP A 71 -7.01 -9.07 -3.86
CA ASP A 71 -7.12 -10.49 -3.54
C ASP A 71 -8.23 -11.13 -4.36
N THR A 72 -8.03 -12.38 -4.76
CA THR A 72 -9.07 -13.17 -5.38
C THR A 72 -9.02 -14.59 -4.82
N ASP A 73 -10.17 -15.25 -4.71
CA ASP A 73 -10.26 -16.64 -4.31
C ASP A 73 -10.05 -17.62 -5.49
N ASP A 74 -9.85 -17.10 -6.71
CA ASP A 74 -9.64 -17.88 -7.91
C ASP A 74 -8.75 -17.13 -8.88
N ILE A 75 -7.42 -17.21 -8.63
CA ILE A 75 -6.46 -16.48 -9.46
C ILE A 75 -6.46 -16.99 -10.91
N ASP A 76 -6.53 -18.29 -11.11
CA ASP A 76 -6.50 -18.88 -12.45
C ASP A 76 -7.72 -18.45 -13.27
N GLY A 77 -8.92 -18.53 -12.68
CA GLY A 77 -10.14 -18.08 -13.32
C GLY A 77 -10.15 -16.58 -13.60
N THR A 78 -9.60 -15.79 -12.68
CA THR A 78 -9.49 -14.34 -12.86
C THR A 78 -8.58 -14.00 -14.06
N VAL A 79 -7.41 -14.61 -14.12
CA VAL A 79 -6.46 -14.39 -15.21
C VAL A 79 -7.07 -14.81 -16.55
N ALA A 80 -7.78 -15.94 -16.58
CA ALA A 80 -8.40 -16.45 -17.80
C ALA A 80 -9.50 -15.51 -18.34
N ARG A 81 -10.14 -14.73 -17.47
CA ARG A 81 -11.19 -13.76 -17.87
C ARG A 81 -10.64 -12.43 -18.39
N LEU A 82 -9.41 -12.12 -18.04
CA LEU A 82 -8.77 -10.87 -18.45
C LEU A 82 -8.04 -11.04 -19.78
#